data_8af0d68559488b486823cc72dc1f7529
#
_entry.id   8af0d68559488b486823cc72dc1f7529
#
_cell.length_a   1.000
_cell.length_b   1.000
_cell.length_c   1.000
_cell.angle_alpha   90.00
_cell.angle_beta   90.00
_cell.angle_gamma   90.00
#
_symmetry.space_group_name_H-M   'P 1'
#
loop_
_entity.id
_entity.type
_entity.pdbx_description
1 polymer ?
#
loop_
_entity_poly.entity_id
_entity_poly.type
_entity_poly.pdbx_seq_one_letter_code
_entity_poly.pdbx_strand_id
1 'polypeptide(L)'
;MLQKIKTFTTALAITAFSLTTQAQLKTPAPSPLQSIKQNFALSEIGIEYSRPSAKGRVVFGDVVPFGKIWRTGANSATKITFGEDVKVEGQNVAAGTYALYSIPNKDNWELMLYKDLALGGNTGEYKKENELM
;
A
#
# COMPACT_ATOMS: atom_id res chain seq x y z
N MET A 1 -36.25 45.12 66.11
CA MET A 1 -36.40 43.82 65.32
C MET A 1 -35.54 43.94 64.06
N LEU A 2 -34.33 43.42 64.08
CA LEU A 2 -33.44 43.48 62.91
C LEU A 2 -33.60 42.19 62.10
N GLN A 3 -34.14 42.29 60.92
CA GLN A 3 -34.21 41.18 59.98
C GLN A 3 -32.81 41.08 59.32
N LYS A 4 -32.17 39.94 59.51
CA LYS A 4 -30.93 39.54 58.82
C LYS A 4 -31.25 39.12 57.42
N ILE A 5 -30.86 39.91 56.45
CA ILE A 5 -30.89 39.48 54.98
C ILE A 5 -29.70 38.60 54.77
N LYS A 6 -29.97 37.37 54.51
CA LYS A 6 -28.93 36.38 54.03
C LYS A 6 -28.75 36.53 52.53
N THR A 7 -27.66 37.15 52.12
CA THR A 7 -27.22 37.18 50.72
C THR A 7 -26.68 35.80 50.34
N PHE A 8 -27.37 35.13 49.47
CA PHE A 8 -26.94 33.88 48.87
C PHE A 8 -26.04 34.22 47.67
N THR A 9 -24.75 34.07 47.83
CA THR A 9 -23.79 34.24 46.73
C THR A 9 -23.71 32.93 45.94
N THR A 10 -24.38 32.86 44.80
CA THR A 10 -24.28 31.75 43.90
C THR A 10 -22.97 31.89 43.10
N ALA A 11 -21.97 31.11 43.46
CA ALA A 11 -20.73 31.00 42.68
C ALA A 11 -21.05 30.14 41.43
N LEU A 12 -21.15 30.79 40.27
CA LEU A 12 -21.26 30.14 39.00
C LEU A 12 -19.85 29.64 38.59
N ALA A 13 -19.58 28.38 38.84
CA ALA A 13 -18.36 27.72 38.35
C ALA A 13 -18.48 27.48 36.82
N ILE A 14 -17.88 28.38 36.05
CA ILE A 14 -17.70 28.16 34.60
C ILE A 14 -16.58 27.16 34.42
N THR A 15 -16.92 25.88 34.27
CA THR A 15 -15.99 24.82 33.83
C THR A 15 -15.70 25.06 32.35
N ALA A 16 -14.59 25.71 32.05
CA ALA A 16 -14.08 25.83 30.69
C ALA A 16 -13.66 24.40 30.21
N PHE A 17 -14.55 23.77 29.48
CA PHE A 17 -14.24 22.52 28.79
C PHE A 17 -13.30 22.85 27.62
N SER A 18 -11.99 22.74 27.83
CA SER A 18 -10.99 22.89 26.77
C SER A 18 -11.12 21.70 25.82
N LEU A 19 -11.89 21.89 24.76
CA LEU A 19 -11.90 20.96 23.62
C LEU A 19 -10.54 21.08 22.93
N THR A 20 -9.59 20.25 23.30
CA THR A 20 -8.36 20.07 22.53
C THR A 20 -8.72 19.37 21.24
N THR A 21 -9.05 20.12 20.20
CA THR A 21 -9.10 19.60 18.83
C THR A 21 -7.68 19.24 18.44
N GLN A 22 -7.34 17.96 18.55
CA GLN A 22 -6.13 17.45 17.96
C GLN A 22 -6.32 17.46 16.43
N ALA A 23 -5.86 18.53 15.80
CA ALA A 23 -5.73 18.57 14.35
C ALA A 23 -4.63 17.54 13.97
N GLN A 24 -5.03 16.31 13.67
CA GLN A 24 -4.11 15.32 13.12
C GLN A 24 -3.65 15.80 11.73
N LEU A 25 -2.43 16.32 11.67
CA LEU A 25 -1.76 16.62 10.40
C LEU A 25 -1.64 15.32 9.60
N LYS A 26 -2.49 15.18 8.59
CA LYS A 26 -2.42 14.05 7.65
C LYS A 26 -1.25 14.29 6.71
N THR A 27 -0.09 13.75 7.05
CA THR A 27 1.07 13.79 6.15
C THR A 27 0.86 12.83 4.97
N PRO A 28 1.27 13.22 3.75
CA PRO A 28 1.24 12.31 2.61
C PRO A 28 2.05 11.04 2.89
N ALA A 29 1.55 9.89 2.45
CA ALA A 29 2.27 8.63 2.59
C ALA A 29 3.63 8.72 1.87
N PRO A 30 4.73 8.25 2.48
CA PRO A 30 6.06 8.27 1.85
C PRO A 30 6.13 7.47 0.53
N SER A 31 5.24 6.51 0.38
CA SER A 31 5.07 5.68 -0.82
C SER A 31 3.58 5.61 -1.14
N PRO A 32 3.01 6.63 -1.80
CA PRO A 32 1.58 6.68 -2.08
C PRO A 32 1.16 5.53 -3.00
N LEU A 33 -0.05 5.04 -2.77
CA LEU A 33 -0.68 4.04 -3.61
C LEU A 33 -1.03 4.66 -4.96
N GLN A 34 -0.69 3.97 -6.04
CA GLN A 34 -1.02 4.30 -7.42
C GLN A 34 -1.86 3.17 -8.00
N SER A 35 -2.95 3.51 -8.67
CA SER A 35 -3.75 2.58 -9.45
C SER A 35 -3.81 3.07 -10.89
N ILE A 36 -3.56 2.18 -11.83
CA ILE A 36 -3.59 2.42 -13.26
C ILE A 36 -4.51 1.37 -13.87
N LYS A 37 -5.39 1.80 -14.76
CA LYS A 37 -6.24 0.93 -15.57
C LYS A 37 -6.04 1.26 -17.04
N GLN A 38 -5.91 0.23 -17.84
CA GLN A 38 -5.73 0.32 -19.29
C GLN A 38 -6.70 -0.61 -19.99
N ASN A 39 -7.45 -0.08 -20.95
CA ASN A 39 -8.26 -0.93 -21.81
C ASN A 39 -7.36 -1.83 -22.65
N PHE A 40 -7.69 -3.09 -22.70
CA PHE A 40 -6.98 -4.13 -23.43
C PHE A 40 -8.01 -5.04 -24.10
N ALA A 41 -8.03 -5.09 -25.42
CA ALA A 41 -9.07 -5.76 -26.21
C ALA A 41 -10.49 -5.28 -25.78
N LEU A 42 -11.37 -6.17 -25.34
CA LEU A 42 -12.71 -5.85 -24.85
C LEU A 42 -12.80 -5.77 -23.32
N SER A 43 -11.65 -5.77 -22.66
CA SER A 43 -11.51 -5.80 -21.20
C SER A 43 -10.53 -4.74 -20.70
N GLU A 44 -10.04 -4.88 -19.47
CA GLU A 44 -9.04 -3.98 -18.92
C GLU A 44 -7.92 -4.75 -18.20
N ILE A 45 -6.76 -4.15 -18.16
CA ILE A 45 -5.66 -4.54 -17.26
C ILE A 45 -5.51 -3.46 -16.21
N GLY A 46 -5.51 -3.86 -14.92
CA GLY A 46 -5.26 -2.99 -13.79
C GLY A 46 -3.90 -3.26 -13.15
N ILE A 47 -3.21 -2.20 -12.71
CA ILE A 47 -2.00 -2.31 -11.88
C ILE A 47 -2.17 -1.44 -10.66
N GLU A 48 -1.94 -2.01 -9.48
CA GLU A 48 -1.95 -1.30 -8.21
C GLU A 48 -0.61 -1.50 -7.49
N TYR A 49 0.07 -0.42 -7.16
CA TYR A 49 1.37 -0.46 -6.51
C TYR A 49 1.61 0.75 -5.62
N SER A 50 2.40 0.57 -4.55
CA SER A 50 2.90 1.69 -3.76
C SER A 50 4.19 2.23 -4.38
N ARG A 51 4.19 3.52 -4.68
CA ARG A 51 5.22 4.21 -5.44
C ARG A 51 6.30 4.80 -4.54
N PRO A 52 7.45 4.10 -4.34
CA PRO A 52 8.52 4.62 -3.52
C PRO A 52 9.31 5.72 -4.23
N SER A 53 9.90 6.62 -3.44
CA SER A 53 10.85 7.63 -3.93
C SER A 53 12.28 7.15 -3.70
N ALA A 54 13.13 7.29 -4.70
CA ALA A 54 14.56 6.94 -4.59
C ALA A 54 15.31 7.80 -3.56
N LYS A 55 14.97 9.10 -3.46
CA LYS A 55 15.59 10.06 -2.53
C LYS A 55 17.13 10.04 -2.58
N GLY A 56 17.69 9.96 -3.80
CA GLY A 56 19.14 9.91 -4.02
C GLY A 56 19.84 8.59 -3.67
N ARG A 57 19.09 7.55 -3.26
CA ARG A 57 19.65 6.22 -2.97
C ARG A 57 19.89 5.45 -4.26
N VAL A 58 20.90 4.58 -4.27
CA VAL A 58 21.06 3.55 -5.29
C VAL A 58 20.00 2.50 -5.06
N VAL A 59 19.02 2.39 -5.97
CA VAL A 59 17.89 1.49 -5.78
C VAL A 59 18.28 0.05 -6.09
N PHE A 60 18.71 -0.24 -7.32
CA PHE A 60 19.05 -1.60 -7.72
C PHE A 60 20.49 -1.93 -7.41
N GLY A 61 20.70 -3.04 -6.74
CA GLY A 61 21.98 -3.49 -6.23
C GLY A 61 22.28 -3.10 -4.77
N ASP A 62 21.50 -2.11 -4.21
CA ASP A 62 21.62 -1.68 -2.81
C ASP A 62 20.28 -1.83 -2.09
N VAL A 63 19.33 -0.89 -2.24
CA VAL A 63 18.01 -0.96 -1.57
C VAL A 63 17.22 -2.20 -2.00
N VAL A 64 17.34 -2.57 -3.27
CA VAL A 64 16.80 -3.81 -3.85
C VAL A 64 18.00 -4.61 -4.37
N PRO A 65 18.51 -5.57 -3.59
CA PRO A 65 19.67 -6.36 -3.98
C PRO A 65 19.40 -7.18 -5.24
N PHE A 66 20.40 -7.30 -6.11
CA PHE A 66 20.33 -8.18 -7.27
C PHE A 66 20.19 -9.65 -6.86
N GLY A 67 19.47 -10.44 -7.65
CA GLY A 67 19.26 -11.87 -7.43
C GLY A 67 18.35 -12.19 -6.24
N LYS A 68 17.62 -11.21 -5.69
CA LYS A 68 16.69 -11.40 -4.60
C LYS A 68 15.26 -11.09 -5.02
N ILE A 69 14.31 -11.86 -4.48
CA ILE A 69 12.89 -11.62 -4.71
C ILE A 69 12.50 -10.26 -4.13
N TRP A 70 11.86 -9.44 -4.94
CA TRP A 70 11.33 -8.16 -4.58
C TRP A 70 9.84 -8.08 -4.88
N ARG A 71 9.07 -7.46 -4.00
CA ARG A 71 7.63 -7.23 -4.15
C ARG A 71 7.26 -6.21 -5.24
N THR A 72 8.22 -5.80 -6.06
CA THR A 72 8.09 -4.89 -7.21
C THR A 72 7.45 -3.55 -6.85
N GLY A 73 7.75 -3.05 -5.66
CA GLY A 73 7.21 -1.79 -5.14
C GLY A 73 7.54 -1.60 -3.67
N ALA A 74 6.76 -0.77 -2.98
CA ALA A 74 6.85 -0.53 -1.55
C ALA A 74 5.58 -1.02 -0.84
N ASN A 75 5.64 -1.17 0.48
CA ASN A 75 4.57 -1.67 1.33
C ASN A 75 4.13 -3.09 0.92
N SER A 76 2.95 -3.26 0.35
CA SER A 76 2.50 -4.54 -0.20
C SER A 76 3.10 -4.81 -1.58
N ALA A 77 3.02 -6.06 -2.03
CA ALA A 77 3.40 -6.40 -3.40
C ALA A 77 2.52 -5.67 -4.42
N THR A 78 3.11 -5.33 -5.55
CA THR A 78 2.36 -4.83 -6.71
C THR A 78 1.34 -5.88 -7.13
N LYS A 79 0.13 -5.43 -7.46
CA LYS A 79 -0.93 -6.29 -7.98
C LYS A 79 -1.16 -6.00 -9.45
N ILE A 80 -1.37 -7.04 -10.23
CA ILE A 80 -1.84 -6.94 -11.61
C ILE A 80 -3.18 -7.68 -11.73
N THR A 81 -4.16 -7.06 -12.37
CA THR A 81 -5.50 -7.62 -12.57
C THR A 81 -5.77 -7.74 -14.05
N PHE A 82 -6.16 -8.92 -14.50
CA PHE A 82 -6.63 -9.19 -15.84
C PHE A 82 -8.15 -9.36 -15.80
N GLY A 83 -8.89 -8.57 -16.58
CA GLY A 83 -10.35 -8.64 -16.64
C GLY A 83 -10.87 -9.82 -17.45
N GLU A 84 -10.02 -10.45 -18.27
CA GLU A 84 -10.30 -11.67 -19.04
C GLU A 84 -9.06 -12.56 -19.11
N ASP A 85 -9.20 -13.79 -19.58
CA ASP A 85 -8.09 -14.70 -19.79
C ASP A 85 -7.12 -14.12 -20.83
N VAL A 86 -5.83 -14.15 -20.52
CA VAL A 86 -4.79 -13.59 -21.38
C VAL A 86 -3.66 -14.60 -21.62
N LYS A 87 -2.79 -14.28 -22.57
CA LYS A 87 -1.50 -14.96 -22.73
C LYS A 87 -0.38 -14.02 -22.35
N VAL A 88 0.45 -14.43 -21.40
CA VAL A 88 1.66 -13.72 -21.00
C VAL A 88 2.84 -14.60 -21.38
N GLU A 89 3.76 -14.12 -22.20
CA GLU A 89 4.91 -14.88 -22.70
C GLU A 89 4.51 -16.28 -23.24
N GLY A 90 3.34 -16.37 -23.90
CA GLY A 90 2.82 -17.62 -24.46
C GLY A 90 2.09 -18.55 -23.47
N GLN A 91 2.13 -18.27 -22.18
CA GLN A 91 1.43 -19.03 -21.14
C GLN A 91 0.03 -18.47 -20.90
N ASN A 92 -0.96 -19.35 -20.70
CA ASN A 92 -2.33 -18.94 -20.39
C ASN A 92 -2.43 -18.49 -18.92
N VAL A 93 -2.95 -17.30 -18.73
CA VAL A 93 -3.22 -16.71 -17.42
C VAL A 93 -4.72 -16.40 -17.34
N ALA A 94 -5.41 -17.02 -16.40
CA ALA A 94 -6.82 -16.80 -16.20
C ALA A 94 -7.11 -15.36 -15.72
N ALA A 95 -8.32 -14.87 -16.00
CA ALA A 95 -8.82 -13.64 -15.43
C ALA A 95 -8.69 -13.66 -13.90
N GLY A 96 -8.29 -12.52 -13.32
CA GLY A 96 -8.09 -12.44 -11.88
C GLY A 96 -7.00 -11.47 -11.48
N THR A 97 -6.76 -11.39 -10.17
CA THR A 97 -5.72 -10.54 -9.59
C THR A 97 -4.56 -11.40 -9.08
N TYR A 98 -3.35 -10.99 -9.41
CA TYR A 98 -2.11 -11.64 -9.04
C TYR A 98 -1.17 -10.65 -8.37
N ALA A 99 -0.39 -11.12 -7.41
CA ALA A 99 0.75 -10.35 -6.91
C ALA A 99 1.91 -10.47 -7.90
N LEU A 100 2.56 -9.37 -8.18
CA LEU A 100 3.73 -9.31 -9.06
C LEU A 100 4.98 -9.22 -8.20
N TYR A 101 5.82 -10.25 -8.29
CA TYR A 101 7.17 -10.25 -7.75
C TYR A 101 8.18 -10.21 -8.87
N SER A 102 9.39 -9.77 -8.55
CA SER A 102 10.49 -9.77 -9.50
C SER A 102 11.82 -10.12 -8.83
N ILE A 103 12.75 -10.62 -9.62
CA ILE A 103 14.15 -10.76 -9.25
C ILE A 103 14.97 -9.89 -10.19
N PRO A 104 15.35 -8.68 -9.76
CA PRO A 104 16.19 -7.82 -10.57
C PRO A 104 17.61 -8.38 -10.66
N ASN A 105 18.18 -8.38 -11.85
CA ASN A 105 19.58 -8.63 -12.11
C ASN A 105 20.15 -7.48 -12.95
N LYS A 106 21.47 -7.48 -13.22
CA LYS A 106 22.10 -6.42 -14.00
C LYS A 106 21.63 -6.38 -15.45
N ASP A 107 21.48 -7.53 -16.07
CA ASP A 107 21.22 -7.68 -17.50
C ASP A 107 19.79 -8.11 -17.83
N ASN A 108 19.10 -8.76 -16.91
CA ASN A 108 17.73 -9.23 -17.07
C ASN A 108 16.96 -9.19 -15.76
N TRP A 109 15.63 -9.23 -15.88
CA TRP A 109 14.72 -9.36 -14.74
C TRP A 109 13.84 -10.58 -14.92
N GLU A 110 13.63 -11.30 -13.85
CA GLU A 110 12.62 -12.33 -13.80
C GLU A 110 11.35 -11.74 -13.18
N LEU A 111 10.20 -11.96 -13.80
CA LEU A 111 8.90 -11.52 -13.32
C LEU A 111 8.06 -12.74 -12.97
N MET A 112 7.44 -12.73 -11.80
CA MET A 112 6.61 -13.83 -11.32
C MET A 112 5.21 -13.35 -11.01
N LEU A 113 4.20 -14.02 -11.56
CA LEU A 113 2.81 -13.88 -11.15
C LEU A 113 2.51 -14.87 -10.02
N TYR A 114 2.02 -14.36 -8.91
CA TYR A 114 1.83 -15.12 -7.68
C TYR A 114 0.37 -15.09 -7.26
N LYS A 115 -0.19 -16.24 -6.97
CA LYS A 115 -1.63 -16.39 -6.70
C LYS A 115 -2.03 -15.90 -5.30
N ASP A 116 -1.16 -16.07 -4.31
CA ASP A 116 -1.47 -15.70 -2.94
C ASP A 116 -1.23 -14.21 -2.70
N LEU A 117 -2.30 -13.45 -2.61
CA LEU A 117 -2.26 -12.02 -2.33
C LEU A 117 -1.98 -11.70 -0.85
N ALA A 118 -2.18 -12.67 0.05
CA ALA A 118 -2.01 -12.48 1.48
C ALA A 118 -0.53 -12.35 1.89
N LEU A 119 0.39 -12.91 1.09
CA LEU A 119 1.83 -12.76 1.28
C LEU A 119 2.26 -11.28 1.35
N GLY A 120 1.61 -10.41 0.58
CA GLY A 120 1.83 -8.96 0.59
C GLY A 120 3.28 -8.59 0.33
N GLY A 121 3.90 -7.91 1.31
CA GLY A 121 5.31 -7.47 1.20
C GLY A 121 6.33 -8.41 1.84
N ASN A 122 5.90 -9.51 2.47
CA ASN A 122 6.76 -10.45 3.20
C ASN A 122 7.41 -11.48 2.28
N THR A 123 8.44 -11.09 1.54
CA THR A 123 9.14 -11.97 0.60
C THR A 123 9.88 -13.14 1.26
N GLY A 124 10.05 -13.13 2.59
CA GLY A 124 10.66 -14.24 3.33
C GLY A 124 9.80 -15.50 3.40
N GLU A 125 8.49 -15.35 3.18
CA GLU A 125 7.53 -16.47 3.16
C GLU A 125 7.12 -16.89 1.74
N TYR A 126 7.84 -16.40 0.73
CA TYR A 126 7.58 -16.73 -0.66
C TYR A 126 7.77 -18.22 -0.94
N LYS A 127 6.77 -18.83 -1.59
CA LYS A 127 6.76 -20.26 -1.92
C LYS A 127 6.60 -20.46 -3.41
N LYS A 128 7.55 -21.13 -4.03
CA LYS A 128 7.57 -21.33 -5.48
C LYS A 128 6.34 -22.06 -6.01
N GLU A 129 5.72 -22.94 -5.21
CA GLU A 129 4.49 -23.65 -5.58
C GLU A 129 3.27 -22.73 -5.82
N ASN A 130 3.30 -21.49 -5.34
CA ASN A 130 2.25 -20.49 -5.56
C ASN A 130 2.54 -19.57 -6.77
N GLU A 131 3.69 -19.74 -7.42
CA GLU A 131 3.92 -19.10 -8.73
C GLU A 131 2.94 -19.66 -9.75
N LEU A 132 2.44 -18.77 -10.59
CA LEU A 132 1.72 -19.15 -11.80
C LEU A 132 2.70 -19.32 -12.96
N MET A 133 3.68 -18.42 -13.02
CA MET A 133 4.72 -18.35 -14.04
C MET A 133 5.86 -17.46 -13.56
#